data_9de5dde7a8993673880bc893d63a70db
#
_entry.id   9de5dde7a8993673880bc893d63a70db
#
_cell.length_a   1.000
_cell.length_b   1.000
_cell.length_c   1.000
_cell.angle_alpha   90.00
_cell.angle_beta   90.00
_cell.angle_gamma   90.00
#
_symmetry.space_group_name_H-M   'P 1'
#
loop_
_entity.id
_entity.type
_entity.pdbx_description
1 polymer ?
#
loop_
_entity_poly.entity_id
_entity_poly.type
_entity_poly.pdbx_seq_one_letter_code
_entity_poly.pdbx_strand_id
1 'polypeptide(L)'
;AIQENQPAGTLIGLIRGIDPDANASLSYSLVDGNGYMDNPLFSLDENGSLSSAVFFDFETNESNYSIRVKVTDEHNISLEKTFAISLLNEIEDLDNDGIEDFYDADDDNDGFSDAEEIAYGSDPRDAHSLANAAPASLDLNGSNILENQPIGTIIGLTEGIDPDANASLSYFLVDGNGSIDNPLFSLDENGTLRSGILFDYEQNASNR
;
A
#
# COMPACT_ATOMS: atom_id res chain seq x y z
N ALA A 1 -4.52 8.70 -29.10
CA ALA A 1 -4.17 7.94 -27.90
C ALA A 1 -4.07 8.88 -26.71
N ILE A 2 -4.27 8.38 -25.53
CA ILE A 2 -4.07 9.05 -24.25
C ILE A 2 -2.97 8.32 -23.49
N GLN A 3 -2.06 9.05 -22.87
CA GLN A 3 -1.09 8.50 -21.94
C GLN A 3 -1.78 8.38 -20.59
N GLU A 4 -1.59 7.26 -19.89
CA GLU A 4 -2.09 7.11 -18.53
C GLU A 4 -1.38 8.03 -17.51
N ASN A 5 -1.83 7.98 -16.26
CA ASN A 5 -1.25 8.70 -15.14
C ASN A 5 -1.20 10.22 -15.31
N GLN A 6 -2.01 10.73 -16.25
CA GLN A 6 -2.13 12.17 -16.48
C GLN A 6 -3.36 12.72 -15.75
N PRO A 7 -3.29 13.95 -15.21
CA PRO A 7 -4.43 14.56 -14.53
C PRO A 7 -5.62 14.75 -15.46
N ALA A 8 -6.82 14.71 -14.90
CA ALA A 8 -8.04 15.08 -15.62
C ALA A 8 -7.90 16.49 -16.23
N GLY A 9 -8.40 16.67 -17.46
CA GLY A 9 -8.23 17.90 -18.26
C GLY A 9 -7.02 17.88 -19.20
N THR A 10 -6.21 16.81 -19.19
CA THR A 10 -5.09 16.67 -20.12
C THR A 10 -5.56 16.60 -21.56
N LEU A 11 -4.97 17.43 -22.43
CA LEU A 11 -5.29 17.51 -23.86
C LEU A 11 -4.85 16.20 -24.55
N ILE A 12 -5.81 15.54 -25.22
CA ILE A 12 -5.57 14.32 -26.00
C ILE A 12 -5.28 14.65 -27.47
N GLY A 13 -5.96 15.67 -27.99
CA GLY A 13 -5.77 16.10 -29.35
C GLY A 13 -6.84 17.05 -29.87
N LEU A 14 -6.79 17.34 -31.16
CA LEU A 14 -7.72 18.21 -31.85
C LEU A 14 -8.55 17.40 -32.85
N ILE A 15 -9.87 17.50 -32.75
CA ILE A 15 -10.80 17.01 -33.75
C ILE A 15 -10.97 18.13 -34.79
N ARG A 16 -10.84 17.79 -36.08
CA ARG A 16 -10.94 18.74 -37.17
C ARG A 16 -11.91 18.24 -38.23
N GLY A 17 -12.89 19.08 -38.56
CA GLY A 17 -13.75 18.94 -39.69
C GLY A 17 -13.20 19.67 -40.91
N ILE A 18 -13.68 19.31 -42.08
CA ILE A 18 -13.46 20.04 -43.33
C ILE A 18 -14.84 20.34 -43.91
N ASP A 19 -15.07 21.60 -44.22
CA ASP A 19 -16.29 22.08 -44.90
C ASP A 19 -15.93 22.59 -46.28
N PRO A 20 -16.70 22.27 -47.32
CA PRO A 20 -16.44 22.78 -48.67
C PRO A 20 -16.77 24.27 -48.87
N ASP A 21 -17.56 24.85 -47.95
CA ASP A 21 -17.97 26.25 -48.06
C ASP A 21 -16.84 27.19 -47.65
N ALA A 22 -16.72 28.27 -48.42
CA ALA A 22 -15.67 29.27 -48.19
C ALA A 22 -15.93 30.01 -46.86
N ASN A 23 -14.93 30.02 -45.94
CA ASN A 23 -15.02 30.66 -44.63
C ASN A 23 -16.01 30.04 -43.66
N ALA A 24 -16.31 28.75 -43.81
CA ALA A 24 -17.14 28.01 -42.86
C ALA A 24 -16.60 28.08 -41.44
N SER A 25 -17.52 28.21 -40.48
CA SER A 25 -17.22 28.18 -39.06
C SER A 25 -17.79 26.87 -38.47
N LEU A 26 -16.90 26.03 -37.93
CA LEU A 26 -17.29 24.72 -37.39
C LEU A 26 -17.27 24.73 -35.86
N SER A 27 -18.31 24.13 -35.26
CA SER A 27 -18.39 23.85 -33.83
C SER A 27 -18.50 22.35 -33.57
N TYR A 28 -17.97 21.91 -32.41
CA TYR A 28 -17.84 20.49 -32.04
C TYR A 28 -18.54 20.19 -30.73
N SER A 29 -19.15 19.00 -30.63
CA SER A 29 -19.75 18.51 -29.38
C SER A 29 -19.74 16.98 -29.31
N LEU A 30 -19.71 16.42 -28.09
CA LEU A 30 -20.00 15.01 -27.84
C LEU A 30 -21.52 14.80 -27.87
N VAL A 31 -21.96 13.73 -28.53
CA VAL A 31 -23.40 13.44 -28.71
C VAL A 31 -23.72 11.97 -28.46
N ASP A 32 -24.94 11.70 -28.05
CA ASP A 32 -25.46 10.34 -27.88
C ASP A 32 -25.60 9.62 -29.22
N GLY A 33 -25.65 8.28 -29.18
CA GLY A 33 -25.83 7.42 -30.36
C GLY A 33 -24.91 6.21 -30.32
N ASN A 34 -24.70 5.57 -31.46
CA ASN A 34 -23.84 4.40 -31.51
C ASN A 34 -22.37 4.79 -31.28
N GLY A 35 -21.73 4.17 -30.29
CA GLY A 35 -20.31 4.43 -29.92
C GLY A 35 -20.08 5.66 -29.02
N TYR A 36 -21.07 6.06 -28.22
CA TYR A 36 -21.00 7.20 -27.29
C TYR A 36 -20.72 6.82 -25.84
N MET A 37 -20.64 5.53 -25.54
CA MET A 37 -20.65 5.02 -24.15
C MET A 37 -19.58 5.64 -23.28
N ASP A 38 -18.43 5.96 -23.84
CA ASP A 38 -17.30 6.53 -23.13
C ASP A 38 -17.24 8.06 -23.17
N ASN A 39 -18.21 8.72 -23.83
CA ASN A 39 -18.29 10.18 -23.87
C ASN A 39 -18.10 10.85 -22.49
N PRO A 40 -18.68 10.33 -21.37
CA PRO A 40 -18.54 10.94 -20.06
C PRO A 40 -17.10 10.98 -19.51
N LEU A 41 -16.21 10.16 -20.07
CA LEU A 41 -14.79 10.09 -19.67
C LEU A 41 -13.95 11.17 -20.38
N PHE A 42 -14.55 11.94 -21.29
CA PHE A 42 -13.89 12.93 -22.14
C PHE A 42 -14.61 14.28 -22.11
N SER A 43 -13.88 15.31 -22.43
CA SER A 43 -14.38 16.67 -22.63
C SER A 43 -13.98 17.17 -24.02
N LEU A 44 -14.92 17.74 -24.75
CA LEU A 44 -14.70 18.33 -26.08
C LEU A 44 -15.20 19.76 -26.07
N ASP A 45 -14.31 20.71 -26.36
CA ASP A 45 -14.71 22.10 -26.50
C ASP A 45 -15.26 22.42 -27.91
N GLU A 46 -15.88 23.58 -28.06
CA GLU A 46 -16.47 24.02 -29.32
C GLU A 46 -15.45 24.20 -30.45
N ASN A 47 -14.15 24.32 -30.14
CA ASN A 47 -13.07 24.44 -31.10
C ASN A 47 -12.46 23.10 -31.51
N GLY A 48 -12.96 21.99 -30.93
CA GLY A 48 -12.50 20.65 -31.23
C GLY A 48 -11.35 20.15 -30.35
N SER A 49 -11.01 20.83 -29.25
CA SER A 49 -10.02 20.33 -28.31
C SER A 49 -10.60 19.21 -27.46
N LEU A 50 -10.10 18.00 -27.61
CA LEU A 50 -10.50 16.84 -26.85
C LEU A 50 -9.53 16.63 -25.68
N SER A 51 -10.06 16.53 -24.46
CA SER A 51 -9.30 16.32 -23.23
C SER A 51 -9.89 15.16 -22.42
N SER A 52 -9.11 14.58 -21.52
CA SER A 52 -9.60 13.64 -20.50
C SER A 52 -10.53 14.38 -19.52
N ALA A 53 -11.60 13.73 -19.08
CA ALA A 53 -12.46 14.23 -18.00
C ALA A 53 -12.18 13.51 -16.67
N VAL A 54 -11.41 12.42 -16.71
CA VAL A 54 -11.04 11.58 -15.58
C VAL A 54 -9.53 11.30 -15.60
N PHE A 55 -9.02 10.75 -14.50
CA PHE A 55 -7.72 10.11 -14.46
C PHE A 55 -7.83 8.72 -15.10
N PHE A 56 -6.86 8.33 -15.89
CA PHE A 56 -6.75 7.01 -16.49
C PHE A 56 -5.51 6.30 -15.96
N ASP A 57 -5.66 5.01 -15.70
CA ASP A 57 -4.67 4.06 -15.20
C ASP A 57 -4.83 2.78 -16.03
N PHE A 58 -3.80 2.36 -16.72
CA PHE A 58 -3.91 1.29 -17.73
C PHE A 58 -4.19 -0.07 -17.11
N GLU A 59 -3.67 -0.34 -15.91
CA GLU A 59 -3.78 -1.61 -15.20
C GLU A 59 -5.20 -1.83 -14.67
N THR A 60 -5.91 -0.75 -14.35
CA THR A 60 -7.26 -0.80 -13.77
C THR A 60 -8.35 -0.41 -14.74
N ASN A 61 -8.03 0.19 -15.89
CA ASN A 61 -8.98 0.69 -16.87
C ASN A 61 -8.97 -0.14 -18.17
N GLU A 62 -9.97 0.10 -19.03
CA GLU A 62 -10.00 -0.46 -20.38
C GLU A 62 -8.96 0.22 -21.28
N SER A 63 -8.31 -0.53 -22.14
CA SER A 63 -7.28 0.00 -23.03
C SER A 63 -7.81 0.73 -24.27
N ASN A 64 -9.13 0.67 -24.54
CA ASN A 64 -9.75 1.30 -25.71
C ASN A 64 -11.14 1.86 -25.38
N TYR A 65 -11.38 3.06 -25.82
CA TYR A 65 -12.60 3.84 -25.62
C TYR A 65 -13.20 4.27 -26.95
N SER A 66 -14.49 4.57 -26.93
CA SER A 66 -15.25 5.01 -28.10
C SER A 66 -16.06 6.26 -27.79
N ILE A 67 -15.80 7.35 -28.50
CA ILE A 67 -16.55 8.60 -28.39
C ILE A 67 -17.31 8.92 -29.68
N ARG A 68 -18.48 9.56 -29.54
CA ARG A 68 -19.26 10.04 -30.69
C ARG A 68 -19.25 11.55 -30.70
N VAL A 69 -18.74 12.10 -31.79
CA VAL A 69 -18.57 13.55 -32.00
C VAL A 69 -19.51 14.00 -33.10
N LYS A 70 -20.10 15.17 -32.89
CA LYS A 70 -20.85 15.93 -33.88
C LYS A 70 -20.09 17.21 -34.20
N VAL A 71 -19.90 17.48 -35.49
CA VAL A 71 -19.45 18.78 -36.01
C VAL A 71 -20.64 19.47 -36.71
N THR A 72 -20.77 20.77 -36.49
CA THR A 72 -21.88 21.57 -37.01
C THR A 72 -21.33 22.86 -37.60
N ASP A 73 -21.84 23.27 -38.79
CA ASP A 73 -21.52 24.52 -39.45
C ASP A 73 -22.41 25.70 -38.97
N GLU A 74 -22.16 26.90 -39.46
CA GLU A 74 -22.91 28.13 -39.17
C GLU A 74 -24.38 28.09 -39.67
N HIS A 75 -24.71 27.15 -40.58
CA HIS A 75 -26.07 26.92 -41.11
C HIS A 75 -26.80 25.79 -40.39
N ASN A 76 -26.23 25.22 -39.31
CA ASN A 76 -26.75 24.07 -38.55
C ASN A 76 -26.79 22.75 -39.35
N ILE A 77 -26.00 22.62 -40.40
CA ILE A 77 -25.78 21.32 -41.05
C ILE A 77 -24.69 20.59 -40.29
N SER A 78 -24.87 19.30 -40.07
CA SER A 78 -23.96 18.57 -39.19
C SER A 78 -23.56 17.20 -39.70
N LEU A 79 -22.42 16.75 -39.28
CA LEU A 79 -21.88 15.40 -39.47
C LEU A 79 -21.54 14.79 -38.11
N GLU A 80 -21.89 13.52 -37.91
CA GLU A 80 -21.54 12.76 -36.71
C GLU A 80 -20.61 11.62 -37.06
N LYS A 81 -19.61 11.38 -36.18
CA LYS A 81 -18.64 10.32 -36.36
C LYS A 81 -18.18 9.76 -35.02
N THR A 82 -17.98 8.45 -34.98
CA THR A 82 -17.38 7.76 -33.85
C THR A 82 -15.85 7.71 -34.01
N PHE A 83 -15.12 7.94 -32.91
CA PHE A 83 -13.67 7.84 -32.82
C PHE A 83 -13.28 6.85 -31.74
N ALA A 84 -12.28 6.03 -32.04
CA ALA A 84 -11.61 5.20 -31.04
C ALA A 84 -10.45 5.97 -30.40
N ILE A 85 -10.33 5.86 -29.09
CA ILE A 85 -9.25 6.43 -28.28
C ILE A 85 -8.57 5.26 -27.60
N SER A 86 -7.28 5.10 -27.77
CA SER A 86 -6.48 4.08 -27.07
C SER A 86 -5.79 4.70 -25.85
N LEU A 87 -5.83 3.99 -24.73
CA LEU A 87 -5.00 4.24 -23.57
C LEU A 87 -3.65 3.56 -23.81
N LEU A 88 -2.58 4.25 -23.48
CA LEU A 88 -1.21 3.76 -23.61
C LEU A 88 -0.65 3.52 -22.22
N ASN A 89 -0.10 2.33 -22.01
CA ASN A 89 0.62 1.94 -20.82
C ASN A 89 1.94 2.73 -20.69
N GLU A 90 2.28 3.13 -19.48
CA GLU A 90 3.57 3.58 -18.99
C GLU A 90 4.02 2.61 -17.91
N ILE A 91 5.14 1.97 -18.07
CA ILE A 91 5.63 0.96 -17.12
C ILE A 91 6.03 1.66 -15.83
N GLU A 92 5.32 1.35 -14.75
CA GLU A 92 5.69 1.69 -13.38
C GLU A 92 6.51 0.53 -12.80
N ASP A 93 7.77 0.76 -12.51
CA ASP A 93 8.74 -0.21 -11.99
C ASP A 93 9.64 0.57 -11.03
N LEU A 94 9.23 0.62 -9.76
CA LEU A 94 9.79 1.51 -8.74
C LEU A 94 11.22 1.14 -8.38
N ASP A 95 11.49 -0.16 -8.21
CA ASP A 95 12.80 -0.68 -7.81
C ASP A 95 13.72 -1.00 -9.00
N ASN A 96 13.17 -0.97 -10.22
CA ASN A 96 13.84 -1.26 -11.49
C ASN A 96 14.34 -2.71 -11.61
N ASP A 97 13.60 -3.68 -11.11
CA ASP A 97 13.92 -5.10 -11.24
C ASP A 97 13.40 -5.71 -12.55
N GLY A 98 12.54 -5.00 -13.28
CA GLY A 98 11.95 -5.36 -14.57
C GLY A 98 10.56 -6.01 -14.46
N ILE A 99 9.95 -6.02 -13.27
CA ILE A 99 8.56 -6.34 -13.02
C ILE A 99 7.83 -5.00 -12.82
N GLU A 100 6.66 -4.85 -13.38
CA GLU A 100 5.83 -3.65 -13.24
C GLU A 100 5.14 -3.68 -11.88
N ASP A 101 5.09 -2.55 -11.14
CA ASP A 101 4.56 -2.46 -9.76
C ASP A 101 3.21 -3.17 -9.59
N PHE A 102 2.32 -3.11 -10.59
CA PHE A 102 1.02 -3.78 -10.54
C PHE A 102 1.12 -5.31 -10.45
N TYR A 103 2.20 -5.90 -10.97
CA TYR A 103 2.45 -7.34 -10.98
C TYR A 103 3.55 -7.76 -10.02
N ASP A 104 4.22 -6.81 -9.40
CA ASP A 104 5.23 -7.07 -8.39
C ASP A 104 4.56 -7.44 -7.05
N ALA A 105 5.27 -8.09 -6.22
CA ALA A 105 4.84 -8.45 -4.87
C ALA A 105 5.62 -7.72 -3.78
N ASP A 106 6.66 -6.95 -4.18
CA ASP A 106 7.57 -6.20 -3.33
C ASP A 106 8.06 -4.99 -4.14
N ASP A 107 7.18 -3.96 -4.28
CA ASP A 107 7.34 -2.81 -5.19
C ASP A 107 8.66 -2.05 -5.00
N ASP A 108 9.22 -2.03 -3.79
CA ASP A 108 10.43 -1.26 -3.46
C ASP A 108 11.66 -2.14 -3.17
N ASN A 109 11.49 -3.49 -3.22
CA ASN A 109 12.52 -4.52 -3.07
C ASN A 109 13.32 -4.40 -1.76
N ASP A 110 12.61 -4.11 -0.64
CA ASP A 110 13.19 -4.05 0.69
C ASP A 110 13.24 -5.42 1.39
N GLY A 111 12.55 -6.42 0.82
CA GLY A 111 12.47 -7.80 1.28
C GLY A 111 11.21 -8.12 2.09
N PHE A 112 10.29 -7.17 2.24
CA PHE A 112 8.92 -7.40 2.67
C PHE A 112 8.00 -7.29 1.46
N SER A 113 6.95 -8.07 1.43
CA SER A 113 5.97 -7.95 0.35
C SER A 113 4.98 -6.82 0.65
N ASP A 114 4.41 -6.18 -0.39
CA ASP A 114 3.35 -5.17 -0.27
C ASP A 114 2.23 -5.60 0.65
N ALA A 115 1.84 -6.89 0.56
CA ALA A 115 0.78 -7.44 1.39
C ALA A 115 1.15 -7.48 2.89
N GLU A 116 2.41 -7.79 3.21
CA GLU A 116 2.94 -7.75 4.58
C GLU A 116 3.02 -6.32 5.07
N GLU A 117 3.51 -5.41 4.25
CA GLU A 117 3.64 -4.01 4.60
C GLU A 117 2.29 -3.35 4.87
N ILE A 118 1.31 -3.54 3.98
CA ILE A 118 -0.07 -3.09 4.21
C ILE A 118 -0.64 -3.67 5.50
N ALA A 119 -0.39 -4.96 5.78
CA ALA A 119 -0.88 -5.61 6.99
C ALA A 119 -0.26 -5.04 8.28
N TYR A 120 0.99 -4.62 8.23
CA TYR A 120 1.73 -4.07 9.37
C TYR A 120 1.78 -2.53 9.39
N GLY A 121 1.28 -1.87 8.35
CA GLY A 121 1.10 -0.42 8.27
C GLY A 121 2.36 0.33 7.83
N SER A 122 3.28 -0.32 7.14
CA SER A 122 4.35 0.31 6.38
C SER A 122 3.90 0.71 4.97
N ASP A 123 4.76 1.37 4.23
CA ASP A 123 4.48 1.87 2.88
C ASP A 123 5.18 0.97 1.84
N PRO A 124 4.42 0.21 1.02
CA PRO A 124 4.99 -0.70 0.00
C PRO A 124 5.86 -0.04 -1.06
N ARG A 125 5.94 1.26 -1.06
CA ARG A 125 6.69 2.04 -2.07
C ARG A 125 7.86 2.83 -1.48
N ASP A 126 8.21 2.59 -0.21
CA ASP A 126 9.33 3.24 0.48
C ASP A 126 10.20 2.21 1.20
N ALA A 127 11.26 1.74 0.58
CA ALA A 127 12.23 0.78 1.11
C ALA A 127 12.89 1.14 2.46
N HIS A 128 12.51 2.29 3.04
CA HIS A 128 12.91 2.67 4.40
C HIS A 128 11.75 2.56 5.39
N SER A 129 10.54 2.27 4.93
CA SER A 129 9.32 2.10 5.72
C SER A 129 9.07 0.61 6.00
N LEU A 130 10.01 -0.01 6.71
CA LEU A 130 10.03 -1.46 6.91
C LEU A 130 8.80 -1.96 7.68
N ALA A 131 8.23 -3.04 7.22
CA ALA A 131 7.18 -3.77 7.91
C ALA A 131 7.68 -4.27 9.28
N ASN A 132 6.88 -4.10 10.34
CA ASN A 132 7.23 -4.53 11.69
C ASN A 132 6.04 -5.16 12.41
N ALA A 133 6.06 -6.48 12.53
CA ALA A 133 5.10 -7.21 13.33
C ALA A 133 5.46 -7.17 14.82
N ALA A 134 4.46 -7.37 15.67
CA ALA A 134 4.72 -7.55 17.09
C ALA A 134 5.21 -8.99 17.38
N PRO A 135 6.03 -9.20 18.45
CA PRO A 135 6.40 -10.54 18.86
C PRO A 135 5.19 -11.47 19.00
N ALA A 136 5.27 -12.65 18.39
CA ALA A 136 4.16 -13.60 18.29
C ALA A 136 4.02 -14.49 19.53
N SER A 137 5.11 -14.74 20.28
CA SER A 137 5.09 -15.54 21.51
C SER A 137 6.19 -15.15 22.48
N LEU A 138 5.98 -15.52 23.74
CA LEU A 138 6.95 -15.36 24.82
C LEU A 138 6.85 -16.56 25.73
N ASP A 139 7.94 -17.30 25.89
CA ASP A 139 8.03 -18.47 26.72
C ASP A 139 9.16 -18.36 27.77
N LEU A 140 9.08 -19.10 28.85
CA LEU A 140 10.11 -19.22 29.87
C LEU A 140 10.60 -20.68 29.96
N ASN A 141 11.82 -20.91 29.56
CA ASN A 141 12.48 -22.21 29.68
C ASN A 141 13.05 -22.38 31.07
N GLY A 142 12.34 -23.08 31.94
CA GLY A 142 12.67 -23.28 33.33
C GLY A 142 11.95 -22.32 34.28
N SER A 143 11.23 -22.91 35.26
CA SER A 143 10.42 -22.17 36.23
C SER A 143 10.64 -22.62 37.67
N ASN A 144 11.69 -23.41 37.91
CA ASN A 144 11.96 -23.99 39.22
C ASN A 144 13.29 -23.49 39.79
N ILE A 145 13.31 -23.15 41.05
CA ILE A 145 14.52 -22.86 41.81
C ILE A 145 14.54 -23.72 43.05
N LEU A 146 15.71 -24.30 43.36
CA LEU A 146 15.91 -24.96 44.62
C LEU A 146 16.08 -23.88 45.71
N GLU A 147 15.55 -24.19 46.89
CA GLU A 147 15.77 -23.33 48.06
C GLU A 147 17.25 -23.23 48.43
N ASN A 148 17.57 -22.23 49.23
CA ASN A 148 18.91 -22.01 49.79
C ASN A 148 20.00 -21.83 48.74
N GLN A 149 19.64 -21.46 47.47
CA GLN A 149 20.58 -21.10 46.45
C GLN A 149 20.99 -19.62 46.58
N PRO A 150 22.21 -19.25 46.20
CA PRO A 150 22.65 -17.86 46.24
C PRO A 150 21.75 -16.93 45.42
N ILE A 151 21.62 -15.68 45.87
CA ILE A 151 21.00 -14.61 45.07
C ILE A 151 21.71 -14.51 43.72
N GLY A 152 20.96 -14.32 42.64
CA GLY A 152 21.47 -14.29 41.27
C GLY A 152 21.52 -15.68 40.61
N THR A 153 21.06 -16.74 41.29
CA THR A 153 20.93 -18.06 40.64
C THR A 153 20.01 -18.02 39.47
N ILE A 154 20.40 -18.56 38.31
CA ILE A 154 19.60 -18.64 37.10
C ILE A 154 18.42 -19.59 37.35
N ILE A 155 17.23 -19.13 37.01
CA ILE A 155 15.99 -19.88 37.08
C ILE A 155 15.61 -20.41 35.71
N GLY A 156 15.73 -19.56 34.67
CA GLY A 156 15.41 -19.92 33.33
C GLY A 156 15.81 -18.84 32.32
N LEU A 157 15.51 -19.12 31.07
CA LEU A 157 15.71 -18.21 29.95
C LEU A 157 14.34 -17.91 29.35
N THR A 158 14.04 -16.63 29.16
CA THR A 158 12.90 -16.19 28.36
C THR A 158 13.26 -16.22 26.88
N GLU A 159 12.39 -16.79 26.07
CA GLU A 159 12.52 -16.87 24.62
C GLU A 159 11.26 -16.33 23.96
N GLY A 160 11.40 -15.29 23.15
CA GLY A 160 10.34 -14.74 22.30
C GLY A 160 10.53 -15.21 20.87
N ILE A 161 9.44 -15.28 20.13
CA ILE A 161 9.44 -15.46 18.67
C ILE A 161 8.87 -14.20 18.07
N ASP A 162 9.62 -13.61 17.17
CA ASP A 162 9.20 -12.50 16.33
C ASP A 162 9.15 -12.97 14.87
N PRO A 163 8.09 -12.66 14.11
CA PRO A 163 8.01 -13.05 12.72
C PRO A 163 8.97 -12.28 11.81
N ASP A 164 9.45 -11.10 12.26
CA ASP A 164 10.29 -10.27 11.41
C ASP A 164 11.71 -10.83 11.26
N ALA A 165 12.24 -10.81 10.05
CA ALA A 165 13.59 -11.26 9.79
C ALA A 165 14.59 -10.38 10.54
N ASN A 166 15.53 -11.03 11.27
CA ASN A 166 16.56 -10.36 12.09
C ASN A 166 16.02 -9.51 13.26
N ALA A 167 14.79 -9.72 13.71
CA ALA A 167 14.26 -9.06 14.89
C ALA A 167 15.17 -9.23 16.11
N SER A 168 15.34 -8.18 16.88
CA SER A 168 16.11 -8.19 18.13
C SER A 168 15.17 -7.93 19.30
N LEU A 169 14.95 -8.94 20.13
CA LEU A 169 14.09 -8.85 21.30
C LEU A 169 14.85 -8.46 22.54
N SER A 170 14.24 -7.63 23.39
CA SER A 170 14.71 -7.32 24.73
C SER A 170 13.61 -7.58 25.76
N TYR A 171 13.99 -8.01 26.94
CA TYR A 171 13.08 -8.55 27.94
C TYR A 171 13.11 -7.73 29.23
N PHE A 172 11.93 -7.48 29.80
CA PHE A 172 11.78 -6.69 31.02
C PHE A 172 10.66 -7.25 31.90
N LEU A 173 10.85 -7.18 33.24
CA LEU A 173 9.75 -7.38 34.18
C LEU A 173 8.90 -6.09 34.21
N VAL A 174 7.59 -6.23 34.05
CA VAL A 174 6.68 -5.07 33.96
C VAL A 174 5.62 -5.12 35.06
N ASP A 175 5.15 -3.96 35.49
CA ASP A 175 4.04 -3.85 36.44
C ASP A 175 2.72 -4.24 35.81
N GLY A 176 1.82 -4.83 36.61
CA GLY A 176 0.49 -5.20 36.16
C GLY A 176 -0.08 -6.39 36.93
N ASN A 177 -1.10 -7.01 36.36
CA ASN A 177 -1.68 -8.20 36.98
C ASN A 177 -0.67 -9.36 37.00
N GLY A 178 -0.37 -9.88 38.18
CA GLY A 178 0.64 -10.93 38.38
C GLY A 178 2.07 -10.43 38.67
N SER A 179 2.30 -9.12 38.74
CA SER A 179 3.63 -8.51 38.95
C SER A 179 4.08 -8.43 40.44
N ILE A 180 3.24 -8.86 41.37
CA ILE A 180 3.49 -8.68 42.83
C ILE A 180 4.80 -9.29 43.30
N ASP A 181 5.24 -10.36 42.65
CA ASP A 181 6.45 -11.08 42.98
C ASP A 181 7.67 -10.61 42.13
N ASN A 182 7.51 -9.67 41.20
CA ASN A 182 8.61 -9.13 40.39
C ASN A 182 9.84 -8.69 41.19
N PRO A 183 9.69 -8.06 42.39
CA PRO A 183 10.84 -7.67 43.20
C PRO A 183 11.69 -8.84 43.73
N LEU A 184 11.17 -10.07 43.67
CA LEU A 184 11.88 -11.29 44.06
C LEU A 184 12.82 -11.82 42.98
N PHE A 185 12.77 -11.25 41.78
CA PHE A 185 13.46 -11.72 40.59
C PHE A 185 14.20 -10.58 39.89
N SER A 186 15.13 -10.94 39.04
CA SER A 186 15.74 -10.02 38.07
C SER A 186 15.75 -10.68 36.70
N LEU A 187 15.39 -9.91 35.66
CA LEU A 187 15.43 -10.31 34.25
C LEU A 187 16.40 -9.37 33.53
N ASP A 188 17.40 -9.93 32.87
CA ASP A 188 18.27 -9.14 32.04
C ASP A 188 17.70 -8.99 30.61
N GLU A 189 18.21 -8.01 29.85
CA GLU A 189 17.73 -7.69 28.50
C GLU A 189 17.87 -8.86 27.52
N ASN A 190 18.73 -9.83 27.82
CA ASN A 190 18.90 -11.04 27.01
C ASN A 190 17.97 -12.19 27.44
N GLY A 191 17.05 -11.94 28.37
CA GLY A 191 16.03 -12.90 28.77
C GLY A 191 16.44 -13.83 29.91
N THR A 192 17.60 -13.65 30.58
CA THR A 192 17.99 -14.52 31.70
C THR A 192 17.27 -14.11 33.00
N LEU A 193 16.37 -14.98 33.47
CA LEU A 193 15.68 -14.81 34.75
C LEU A 193 16.51 -15.38 35.91
N ARG A 194 16.69 -14.58 36.95
CA ARG A 194 17.49 -14.93 38.14
C ARG A 194 16.73 -14.64 39.42
N SER A 195 17.09 -15.34 40.51
CA SER A 195 16.65 -15.00 41.86
C SER A 195 17.15 -13.62 42.30
N GLY A 196 16.24 -12.78 42.79
CA GLY A 196 16.57 -11.49 43.40
C GLY A 196 16.80 -11.59 44.92
N ILE A 197 16.36 -12.69 45.51
CA ILE A 197 16.48 -13.00 46.96
C ILE A 197 16.97 -14.42 47.18
N LEU A 198 17.30 -14.72 48.44
CA LEU A 198 17.49 -16.10 48.91
C LEU A 198 16.09 -16.70 49.18
N PHE A 199 15.75 -17.77 48.48
CA PHE A 199 14.50 -18.51 48.74
C PHE A 199 14.76 -19.58 49.81
N ASP A 200 13.84 -19.64 50.78
CA ASP A 200 13.81 -20.64 51.87
C ASP A 200 12.36 -21.18 51.92
N TYR A 201 12.20 -22.46 51.65
CA TYR A 201 10.88 -23.07 51.50
C TYR A 201 10.03 -22.98 52.77
N GLU A 202 10.67 -23.24 53.94
CA GLU A 202 9.99 -23.21 55.24
C GLU A 202 9.55 -21.83 55.65
N GLN A 203 10.34 -20.79 55.33
CA GLN A 203 9.98 -19.41 55.62
C GLN A 203 8.99 -18.80 54.61
N ASN A 204 9.18 -19.10 53.33
CA ASN A 204 8.37 -18.52 52.28
C ASN A 204 6.99 -19.19 52.15
N ALA A 205 6.88 -20.53 52.44
CA ALA A 205 5.59 -21.23 52.45
C ALA A 205 4.64 -20.78 53.55
N SER A 206 5.16 -20.12 54.60
CA SER A 206 4.37 -19.68 55.75
C SER A 206 3.70 -18.31 55.52
N ASN A 207 4.00 -17.61 54.43
CA ASN A 207 3.56 -16.23 54.14
C ASN A 207 2.62 -16.11 52.92
N ARG A 208 2.09 -17.21 52.39
CA ARG A 208 1.11 -17.22 51.26
C ARG A 208 -0.23 -17.76 51.65
#